data_3314dc5227aabc2c94cc882791bd4c5b
#
_entry.id   3314dc5227aabc2c94cc882791bd4c5b
#
_cell.length_a   1.000
_cell.length_b   1.000
_cell.length_c   1.000
_cell.angle_alpha   90.00
_cell.angle_beta   90.00
_cell.angle_gamma   90.00
#
_symmetry.space_group_name_H-M   'P 1'
#
loop_
_entity.id
_entity.type
_entity.pdbx_description
1 polymer ?
#
loop_
_entity_poly.entity_id
_entity_poly.type
_entity_poly.pdbx_seq_one_letter_code
_entity_poly.pdbx_strand_id
1 'polypeptide(L)'
;MPSIKRDTTITEYQDFIRQVYGLNNDRYFSTEDMLTQIQRFIMRGLKGVRKNDKEKIKINLLVASSWFMSLLNQLHIEIEGEVWKRFPHLCSYCASCPCACKDKHPEKRQKVAGDENRRPKTLEGFQTMFKEIYPPDKRTLEDAGVHLAEELGEFSEAILAYRGKHNDSGFENIILEAADLFSCYMTLYESAGINAAEELYNTFSDNCHVCKKSPCECSFEDIMGFKS
;
A
#
# COMPACT_ATOMS: atom_id res chain seq x y z
N MET A 1 -0.12 4.16 23.90
CA MET A 1 -1.24 4.01 22.96
C MET A 1 -0.66 4.09 21.56
N PRO A 2 -1.16 3.30 20.59
CA PRO A 2 -0.72 3.42 19.21
C PRO A 2 -0.99 4.84 18.70
N SER A 3 -0.09 5.39 17.92
CA SER A 3 -0.29 6.72 17.33
C SER A 3 0.44 6.83 16.00
N ILE A 4 -0.23 7.44 15.04
CA ILE A 4 0.39 7.89 13.78
C ILE A 4 0.95 9.28 14.02
N LYS A 5 2.17 9.50 13.54
CA LYS A 5 2.82 10.80 13.52
C LYS A 5 3.11 11.20 12.08
N ARG A 6 3.49 12.45 11.85
CA ARG A 6 3.88 12.91 10.50
C ARG A 6 5.19 12.27 10.01
N ASP A 7 6.06 11.90 10.94
CA ASP A 7 7.33 11.21 10.68
C ASP A 7 7.25 9.69 10.89
N THR A 8 6.03 9.11 10.89
CA THR A 8 5.82 7.68 11.10
C THR A 8 6.54 6.85 10.04
N THR A 9 7.10 5.70 10.47
CA THR A 9 7.67 4.70 9.56
C THR A 9 6.57 3.82 8.96
N ILE A 10 6.88 3.04 7.94
CA ILE A 10 5.92 2.05 7.39
C ILE A 10 5.63 0.99 8.44
N THR A 11 6.65 0.52 9.17
CA THR A 11 6.51 -0.45 10.26
C THR A 11 5.61 0.07 11.39
N GLU A 12 5.80 1.32 11.82
CA GLU A 12 4.94 1.95 12.85
C GLU A 12 3.49 2.08 12.36
N TYR A 13 3.28 2.40 11.08
CA TYR A 13 1.93 2.40 10.50
C TYR A 13 1.31 1.01 10.49
N GLN A 14 2.06 0.00 10.09
CA GLN A 14 1.60 -1.39 10.10
C GLN A 14 1.27 -1.87 11.52
N ASP A 15 2.09 -1.52 12.51
CA ASP A 15 1.86 -1.80 13.93
C ASP A 15 0.63 -1.06 14.48
N PHE A 16 0.44 0.19 14.10
CA PHE A 16 -0.76 0.96 14.44
C PHE A 16 -2.03 0.24 13.95
N ILE A 17 -2.04 -0.19 12.69
CA ILE A 17 -3.18 -0.92 12.13
C ILE A 17 -3.44 -2.22 12.91
N ARG A 18 -2.40 -2.95 13.29
CA ARG A 18 -2.54 -4.16 14.11
C ARG A 18 -3.14 -3.86 15.49
N GLN A 19 -2.67 -2.82 16.16
CA GLN A 19 -3.13 -2.46 17.49
C GLN A 19 -4.55 -1.91 17.50
N VAL A 20 -4.94 -1.14 16.50
CA VAL A 20 -6.29 -0.55 16.43
C VAL A 20 -7.30 -1.54 15.88
N TYR A 21 -6.98 -2.25 14.80
CA TYR A 21 -7.96 -3.03 14.04
C TYR A 21 -7.80 -4.54 14.16
N GLY A 22 -6.65 -5.04 14.66
CA GLY A 22 -6.33 -6.47 14.65
C GLY A 22 -7.41 -7.33 15.30
N LEU A 23 -7.94 -6.93 16.46
CA LEU A 23 -8.99 -7.72 17.16
C LEU A 23 -10.24 -7.93 16.29
N ASN A 24 -10.71 -6.89 15.61
CA ASN A 24 -11.88 -6.98 14.72
C ASN A 24 -11.55 -7.74 13.44
N ASN A 25 -10.34 -7.54 12.91
CA ASN A 25 -9.89 -8.23 11.71
C ASN A 25 -9.83 -9.74 11.94
N ASP A 26 -9.20 -10.19 13.01
CA ASP A 26 -9.09 -11.61 13.36
C ASP A 26 -10.45 -12.25 13.67
N ARG A 27 -11.39 -11.45 14.19
CA ARG A 27 -12.73 -11.92 14.54
C ARG A 27 -13.67 -12.07 13.36
N TYR A 28 -13.58 -11.16 12.38
CA TYR A 28 -14.61 -11.02 11.35
C TYR A 28 -14.17 -11.34 9.94
N PHE A 29 -12.86 -11.33 9.65
CA PHE A 29 -12.38 -11.34 8.26
C PHE A 29 -11.31 -12.42 8.01
N SER A 30 -11.54 -13.22 6.98
CA SER A 30 -10.52 -14.06 6.38
C SER A 30 -9.57 -13.24 5.49
N THR A 31 -8.48 -13.86 5.05
CA THR A 31 -7.56 -13.29 4.05
C THR A 31 -8.30 -12.82 2.79
N GLU A 32 -9.25 -13.61 2.30
CA GLU A 32 -10.04 -13.32 1.11
C GLU A 32 -11.02 -12.16 1.34
N ASP A 33 -11.59 -12.07 2.54
CA ASP A 33 -12.46 -10.95 2.90
C ASP A 33 -11.67 -9.65 2.93
N MET A 34 -10.46 -9.65 3.52
CA MET A 34 -9.59 -8.47 3.54
C MET A 34 -9.17 -8.08 2.12
N LEU A 35 -8.79 -9.05 1.28
CA LEU A 35 -8.49 -8.80 -0.12
C LEU A 35 -9.67 -8.16 -0.85
N THR A 36 -10.89 -8.63 -0.61
CA THR A 36 -12.11 -8.04 -1.15
C THR A 36 -12.32 -6.59 -0.70
N GLN A 37 -11.98 -6.27 0.57
CA GLN A 37 -12.05 -4.87 1.03
C GLN A 37 -10.98 -4.00 0.36
N ILE A 38 -9.76 -4.49 0.18
CA ILE A 38 -8.70 -3.78 -0.56
C ILE A 38 -9.21 -3.45 -1.98
N GLN A 39 -9.70 -4.45 -2.71
CA GLN A 39 -10.27 -4.29 -4.05
C GLN A 39 -11.41 -3.26 -4.08
N ARG A 40 -12.36 -3.38 -3.14
CA ARG A 40 -13.51 -2.46 -3.01
C ARG A 40 -13.08 -1.01 -2.90
N PHE A 41 -12.12 -0.72 -2.02
CA PHE A 41 -11.70 0.66 -1.76
C PHE A 41 -10.75 1.18 -2.85
N ILE A 42 -9.87 0.36 -3.42
CA ILE A 42 -9.09 0.76 -4.60
C ILE A 42 -10.03 1.14 -5.76
N MET A 43 -11.01 0.31 -6.10
CA MET A 43 -11.96 0.61 -7.19
C MET A 43 -12.77 1.90 -6.92
N ARG A 44 -13.07 2.22 -5.66
CA ARG A 44 -13.69 3.50 -5.30
C ARG A 44 -12.72 4.68 -5.45
N GLY A 45 -11.45 4.49 -5.10
CA GLY A 45 -10.39 5.47 -5.34
C GLY A 45 -10.24 5.75 -6.84
N LEU A 46 -10.18 4.71 -7.68
CA LEU A 46 -10.14 4.85 -9.14
C LEU A 46 -11.38 5.53 -9.73
N LYS A 47 -12.55 5.34 -9.12
CA LYS A 47 -13.73 6.16 -9.48
C LYS A 47 -13.54 7.63 -9.14
N GLY A 48 -12.78 7.94 -8.08
CA GLY A 48 -12.33 9.30 -7.75
C GLY A 48 -11.39 9.85 -8.82
N VAL A 49 -10.40 9.06 -9.25
CA VAL A 49 -9.48 9.41 -10.36
C VAL A 49 -10.27 9.81 -11.61
N ARG A 50 -11.15 8.93 -12.08
CA ARG A 50 -12.01 9.20 -13.27
C ARG A 50 -12.86 10.45 -13.15
N LYS A 51 -13.21 10.86 -11.92
CA LYS A 51 -14.03 12.07 -11.65
C LYS A 51 -13.21 13.28 -11.26
N ASN A 52 -11.90 13.16 -11.19
CA ASN A 52 -10.98 14.17 -10.67
C ASN A 52 -11.41 14.68 -9.26
N ASP A 53 -11.83 13.73 -8.41
CA ASP A 53 -12.33 13.99 -7.04
C ASP A 53 -11.24 13.59 -6.03
N LYS A 54 -10.42 14.57 -5.65
CA LYS A 54 -9.25 14.36 -4.79
C LYS A 54 -9.62 13.80 -3.41
N GLU A 55 -10.71 14.27 -2.80
CA GLU A 55 -11.15 13.78 -1.49
C GLU A 55 -11.57 12.31 -1.56
N LYS A 56 -12.25 11.93 -2.64
CA LYS A 56 -12.63 10.55 -2.88
C LYS A 56 -11.43 9.65 -3.15
N ILE A 57 -10.43 10.12 -3.89
CA ILE A 57 -9.16 9.40 -4.06
C ILE A 57 -8.53 9.18 -2.68
N LYS A 58 -8.33 10.26 -1.92
CA LYS A 58 -7.68 10.25 -0.62
C LYS A 58 -8.28 9.24 0.35
N ILE A 59 -9.55 9.43 0.71
CA ILE A 59 -10.18 8.59 1.74
C ILE A 59 -10.22 7.11 1.35
N ASN A 60 -10.47 6.80 0.07
CA ASN A 60 -10.54 5.42 -0.37
C ASN A 60 -9.15 4.75 -0.40
N LEU A 61 -8.11 5.46 -0.82
CA LEU A 61 -6.76 4.91 -0.77
C LEU A 61 -6.25 4.73 0.66
N LEU A 62 -6.54 5.65 1.59
CA LEU A 62 -6.21 5.50 3.00
C LEU A 62 -6.87 4.27 3.63
N VAL A 63 -8.14 4.05 3.34
CA VAL A 63 -8.86 2.86 3.83
C VAL A 63 -8.34 1.59 3.15
N ALA A 64 -8.09 1.63 1.84
CA ALA A 64 -7.51 0.49 1.12
C ALA A 64 -6.12 0.12 1.64
N SER A 65 -5.24 1.10 1.88
CA SER A 65 -3.91 0.86 2.44
C SER A 65 -3.98 0.33 3.88
N SER A 66 -4.98 0.74 4.68
CA SER A 66 -5.20 0.18 6.02
C SER A 66 -5.64 -1.29 5.97
N TRP A 67 -6.51 -1.67 5.04
CA TRP A 67 -6.87 -3.07 4.80
C TRP A 67 -5.68 -3.88 4.27
N PHE A 68 -4.86 -3.28 3.41
CA PHE A 68 -3.62 -3.90 2.92
C PHE A 68 -2.66 -4.19 4.08
N MET A 69 -2.40 -3.22 4.98
CA MET A 69 -1.59 -3.46 6.18
C MET A 69 -2.21 -4.51 7.11
N SER A 70 -3.54 -4.57 7.22
CA SER A 70 -4.23 -5.61 7.98
C SER A 70 -3.98 -7.00 7.41
N LEU A 71 -4.06 -7.15 6.09
CA LEU A 71 -3.79 -8.40 5.38
C LEU A 71 -2.33 -8.84 5.56
N LEU A 72 -1.38 -7.92 5.43
CA LEU A 72 0.04 -8.21 5.67
C LEU A 72 0.30 -8.62 7.12
N ASN A 73 -0.36 -7.99 8.09
CA ASN A 73 -0.30 -8.40 9.49
C ASN A 73 -0.80 -9.84 9.71
N GLN A 74 -1.89 -10.23 9.05
CA GLN A 74 -2.43 -11.60 9.12
C GLN A 74 -1.48 -12.63 8.48
N LEU A 75 -0.78 -12.23 7.42
CA LEU A 75 0.22 -13.06 6.74
C LEU A 75 1.61 -13.00 7.41
N HIS A 76 1.79 -12.22 8.47
CA HIS A 76 3.07 -12.00 9.15
C HIS A 76 4.17 -11.46 8.22
N ILE A 77 3.81 -10.60 7.26
CA ILE A 77 4.73 -9.93 6.34
C ILE A 77 5.03 -8.54 6.88
N GLU A 78 6.32 -8.26 7.17
CA GLU A 78 6.81 -6.92 7.49
C GLU A 78 7.22 -6.23 6.18
N ILE A 79 6.42 -5.25 5.75
CA ILE A 79 6.51 -4.73 4.38
C ILE A 79 7.63 -3.70 4.17
N GLU A 80 8.06 -2.96 5.18
CA GLU A 80 9.05 -1.89 5.01
C GLU A 80 10.39 -2.41 4.47
N GLY A 81 10.88 -3.50 5.05
CA GLY A 81 12.11 -4.14 4.60
C GLY A 81 11.99 -4.72 3.20
N GLU A 82 10.83 -5.29 2.86
CA GLU A 82 10.60 -5.91 1.55
C GLU A 82 10.46 -4.84 0.44
N VAL A 83 9.81 -3.72 0.74
CA VAL A 83 9.77 -2.55 -0.17
C VAL A 83 11.18 -2.03 -0.44
N TRP A 84 12.02 -1.90 0.59
CA TRP A 84 13.40 -1.47 0.40
C TRP A 84 14.23 -2.46 -0.43
N LYS A 85 14.11 -3.76 -0.17
CA LYS A 85 14.79 -4.80 -0.99
C LYS A 85 14.35 -4.77 -2.44
N ARG A 86 13.07 -4.51 -2.70
CA ARG A 86 12.49 -4.46 -4.04
C ARG A 86 12.86 -3.19 -4.79
N PHE A 87 12.90 -2.05 -4.09
CA PHE A 87 13.11 -0.70 -4.61
C PHE A 87 14.23 0.01 -3.82
N PRO A 88 15.48 -0.35 -3.98
CA PRO A 88 16.59 0.27 -3.24
C PRO A 88 16.96 1.64 -3.83
N HIS A 89 16.00 2.58 -3.86
CA HIS A 89 16.05 3.88 -4.53
C HIS A 89 16.23 3.77 -6.06
N LEU A 90 15.80 2.65 -6.62
CA LEU A 90 15.89 2.33 -8.04
C LEU A 90 14.61 1.62 -8.49
N CYS A 91 14.25 1.76 -9.76
CA CYS A 91 13.18 0.99 -10.37
C CYS A 91 13.48 -0.51 -10.27
N SER A 92 12.53 -1.30 -9.75
CA SER A 92 12.68 -2.75 -9.58
C SER A 92 12.92 -3.52 -10.88
N TYR A 93 12.64 -2.90 -12.03
CA TYR A 93 12.75 -3.55 -13.33
C TYR A 93 14.01 -3.14 -14.10
N CYS A 94 14.25 -1.83 -14.28
CA CYS A 94 15.39 -1.32 -15.07
C CYS A 94 16.59 -0.84 -14.24
N ALA A 95 16.51 -0.93 -12.91
CA ALA A 95 17.54 -0.47 -11.97
C ALA A 95 18.03 0.98 -12.23
N SER A 96 17.11 1.87 -12.58
CA SER A 96 17.40 3.29 -12.82
C SER A 96 16.53 4.19 -11.96
N CYS A 97 17.07 5.34 -11.59
CA CYS A 97 16.35 6.43 -10.96
C CYS A 97 16.72 7.74 -11.69
N PRO A 98 15.79 8.40 -12.35
CA PRO A 98 14.40 7.99 -12.62
C PRO A 98 14.29 6.72 -13.48
N CYS A 99 13.12 6.08 -13.42
CA CYS A 99 12.81 4.89 -14.21
C CYS A 99 12.98 5.15 -15.72
N ALA A 100 13.70 4.25 -16.38
CA ALA A 100 13.97 4.30 -17.83
C ALA A 100 13.45 3.04 -18.57
N CYS A 101 12.40 2.38 -18.05
CA CYS A 101 11.86 1.17 -18.66
C CYS A 101 11.37 1.39 -20.10
N LYS A 102 10.77 2.57 -20.38
CA LYS A 102 10.28 2.93 -21.72
C LYS A 102 11.40 3.02 -22.76
N ASP A 103 12.62 3.38 -22.34
CA ASP A 103 13.77 3.55 -23.23
C ASP A 103 14.63 2.28 -23.31
N LYS A 104 14.78 1.59 -22.18
CA LYS A 104 15.68 0.44 -22.04
C LYS A 104 15.06 -0.88 -22.44
N HIS A 105 13.72 -0.99 -22.39
CA HIS A 105 12.95 -2.23 -22.63
C HIS A 105 13.60 -3.49 -22.02
N PRO A 106 13.90 -3.51 -20.71
CA PRO A 106 14.61 -4.61 -20.10
C PRO A 106 13.81 -5.91 -20.20
N GLU A 107 14.40 -7.00 -20.69
CA GLU A 107 13.74 -8.31 -20.80
C GLU A 107 13.56 -9.00 -19.43
N LYS A 108 14.38 -8.65 -18.45
CA LYS A 108 14.35 -9.25 -17.11
C LYS A 108 14.63 -8.19 -16.04
N ARG A 109 14.04 -8.39 -14.87
CA ARG A 109 14.32 -7.57 -13.69
C ARG A 109 15.79 -7.68 -13.29
N GLN A 110 16.42 -6.56 -12.99
CA GLN A 110 17.81 -6.50 -12.58
C GLN A 110 17.90 -6.59 -11.05
N LYS A 111 18.76 -7.47 -10.53
CA LYS A 111 19.05 -7.50 -9.10
C LYS A 111 20.06 -6.40 -8.80
N VAL A 112 19.72 -5.47 -7.93
CA VAL A 112 20.59 -4.39 -7.48
C VAL A 112 20.62 -4.41 -5.96
N ALA A 113 21.83 -4.32 -5.39
CA ALA A 113 21.98 -4.10 -3.95
C ALA A 113 21.73 -2.63 -3.62
N GLY A 114 20.94 -2.37 -2.59
CA GLY A 114 20.70 -1.03 -2.08
C GLY A 114 21.89 -0.50 -1.29
N ASP A 115 22.05 0.84 -1.31
CA ASP A 115 22.90 1.53 -0.34
C ASP A 115 22.06 1.89 0.89
N GLU A 116 22.26 1.18 2.01
CA GLU A 116 21.50 1.37 3.25
C GLU A 116 21.58 2.81 3.79
N ASN A 117 22.59 3.58 3.44
CA ASN A 117 22.66 4.99 3.82
C ASN A 117 21.61 5.86 3.10
N ARG A 118 21.07 5.38 1.99
CA ARG A 118 20.01 6.04 1.21
C ARG A 118 18.59 5.54 1.57
N ARG A 119 18.49 4.56 2.47
CA ARG A 119 17.20 4.01 2.87
C ARG A 119 16.35 5.07 3.57
N PRO A 120 15.12 5.34 3.08
CA PRO A 120 14.21 6.24 3.77
C PRO A 120 13.86 5.71 5.16
N LYS A 121 13.67 6.64 6.10
CA LYS A 121 13.35 6.30 7.51
C LYS A 121 11.87 6.53 7.86
N THR A 122 11.13 7.16 6.98
CA THR A 122 9.71 7.52 7.22
C THR A 122 8.86 7.18 6.02
N LEU A 123 7.56 7.03 6.22
CA LEU A 123 6.60 6.83 5.14
C LEU A 123 6.67 7.95 4.09
N GLU A 124 6.78 9.21 4.53
CA GLU A 124 6.98 10.35 3.62
C GLU A 124 8.30 10.26 2.84
N GLY A 125 9.36 9.77 3.49
CA GLY A 125 10.62 9.52 2.84
C GLY A 125 10.52 8.45 1.75
N PHE A 126 9.79 7.36 2.00
CA PHE A 126 9.50 6.35 0.97
C PHE A 126 8.63 6.92 -0.16
N GLN A 127 7.63 7.74 0.14
CA GLN A 127 6.84 8.40 -0.88
C GLN A 127 7.72 9.31 -1.76
N THR A 128 8.63 10.08 -1.15
CA THR A 128 9.61 10.90 -1.87
C THR A 128 10.53 10.06 -2.73
N MET A 129 11.03 8.93 -2.23
CA MET A 129 11.84 7.99 -3.00
C MET A 129 11.08 7.50 -4.25
N PHE A 130 9.81 7.14 -4.11
CA PHE A 130 9.01 6.70 -5.26
C PHE A 130 8.73 7.84 -6.25
N LYS A 131 8.60 9.08 -5.79
CA LYS A 131 8.52 10.27 -6.64
C LYS A 131 9.78 10.45 -7.49
N GLU A 132 10.96 10.19 -6.92
CA GLU A 132 12.23 10.26 -7.66
C GLU A 132 12.37 9.11 -8.67
N ILE A 133 11.98 7.90 -8.28
CA ILE A 133 12.00 6.73 -9.18
C ILE A 133 10.98 6.88 -10.31
N TYR A 134 9.78 7.34 -9.98
CA TYR A 134 8.61 7.45 -10.88
C TYR A 134 8.04 8.87 -10.88
N PRO A 135 8.72 9.85 -11.51
CA PRO A 135 8.32 11.23 -11.48
C PRO A 135 6.89 11.45 -12.00
N PRO A 136 6.05 12.22 -11.27
CA PRO A 136 4.63 12.40 -11.62
C PRO A 136 4.42 13.17 -12.94
N ASP A 137 5.40 13.97 -13.38
CA ASP A 137 5.37 14.67 -14.66
C ASP A 137 5.51 13.74 -15.88
N LYS A 138 5.94 12.49 -15.66
CA LYS A 138 6.10 11.47 -16.70
C LYS A 138 4.91 10.51 -16.84
N ARG A 139 3.85 10.72 -16.07
CA ARG A 139 2.63 9.90 -16.11
C ARG A 139 1.40 10.72 -15.75
N THR A 140 0.25 10.33 -16.25
CA THR A 140 -1.03 10.93 -15.85
C THR A 140 -1.54 10.30 -14.56
N LEU A 141 -2.51 10.96 -13.93
CA LEU A 141 -3.21 10.40 -12.77
C LEU A 141 -3.95 9.10 -13.14
N GLU A 142 -4.50 9.04 -14.34
CA GLU A 142 -5.17 7.89 -14.90
C GLU A 142 -4.21 6.71 -15.10
N ASP A 143 -3.01 6.96 -15.66
CA ASP A 143 -1.98 5.93 -15.82
C ASP A 143 -1.54 5.35 -14.47
N ALA A 144 -1.36 6.21 -13.45
CA ALA A 144 -1.05 5.75 -12.09
C ALA A 144 -2.19 4.89 -11.50
N GLY A 145 -3.44 5.25 -11.81
CA GLY A 145 -4.61 4.47 -11.42
C GLY A 145 -4.69 3.11 -12.11
N VAL A 146 -4.36 3.04 -13.40
CA VAL A 146 -4.32 1.77 -14.15
C VAL A 146 -3.25 0.85 -13.56
N HIS A 147 -2.03 1.35 -13.33
CA HIS A 147 -0.96 0.55 -12.72
C HIS A 147 -1.35 0.03 -11.32
N LEU A 148 -2.00 0.85 -10.48
CA LEU A 148 -2.50 0.36 -9.19
C LEU A 148 -3.50 -0.79 -9.36
N ALA A 149 -4.36 -0.75 -10.38
CA ALA A 149 -5.31 -1.81 -10.66
C ALA A 149 -4.63 -3.10 -11.19
N GLU A 150 -3.57 -2.96 -11.99
CA GLU A 150 -2.75 -4.07 -12.49
C GLU A 150 -2.06 -4.78 -11.32
N GLU A 151 -1.33 -4.05 -10.48
CA GLU A 151 -0.63 -4.62 -9.31
C GLU A 151 -1.60 -5.21 -8.26
N LEU A 152 -2.80 -4.65 -8.11
CA LEU A 152 -3.85 -5.26 -7.29
C LEU A 152 -4.26 -6.62 -7.85
N GLY A 153 -4.34 -6.76 -9.17
CA GLY A 153 -4.63 -8.03 -9.86
C GLY A 153 -3.54 -9.06 -9.61
N GLU A 154 -2.26 -8.69 -9.77
CA GLU A 154 -1.10 -9.56 -9.56
C GLU A 154 -0.97 -10.00 -8.10
N PHE A 155 -1.14 -9.08 -7.15
CA PHE A 155 -1.19 -9.40 -5.72
C PHE A 155 -2.34 -10.36 -5.37
N SER A 156 -3.52 -10.15 -5.96
CA SER A 156 -4.67 -11.03 -5.76
C SER A 156 -4.40 -12.43 -6.31
N GLU A 157 -3.81 -12.53 -7.49
CA GLU A 157 -3.41 -13.81 -8.10
C GLU A 157 -2.38 -14.55 -7.24
N ALA A 158 -1.37 -13.84 -6.71
CA ALA A 158 -0.34 -14.42 -5.85
C ALA A 158 -0.96 -15.05 -4.59
N ILE A 159 -1.90 -14.36 -3.92
CA ILE A 159 -2.62 -14.88 -2.75
C ILE A 159 -3.44 -16.12 -3.12
N LEU A 160 -4.19 -16.09 -4.21
CA LEU A 160 -5.00 -17.22 -4.67
C LEU A 160 -4.14 -18.43 -5.04
N ALA A 161 -3.02 -18.21 -5.72
CA ALA A 161 -2.08 -19.26 -6.08
C ALA A 161 -1.42 -19.91 -4.86
N TYR A 162 -1.02 -19.11 -3.87
CA TYR A 162 -0.47 -19.61 -2.61
C TYR A 162 -1.46 -20.46 -1.83
N ARG A 163 -2.73 -20.06 -1.77
CA ARG A 163 -3.81 -20.81 -1.12
C ARG A 163 -3.91 -22.24 -1.63
N GLY A 164 -3.65 -22.47 -2.93
CA GLY A 164 -3.71 -23.80 -3.53
C GLY A 164 -2.48 -24.67 -3.28
N LYS A 165 -1.32 -24.07 -2.96
CA LYS A 165 -0.03 -24.80 -2.93
C LYS A 165 0.72 -24.73 -1.59
N HIS A 166 0.56 -23.67 -0.83
CA HIS A 166 1.24 -23.42 0.46
C HIS A 166 2.75 -23.73 0.44
N ASN A 167 3.47 -23.22 -0.57
CA ASN A 167 4.90 -23.41 -0.71
C ASN A 167 5.67 -22.09 -0.57
N ASP A 168 6.97 -22.18 -0.26
CA ASP A 168 7.82 -21.02 0.00
C ASP A 168 7.87 -20.05 -1.20
N SER A 169 7.99 -20.58 -2.42
CA SER A 169 8.04 -19.75 -3.62
C SER A 169 6.74 -18.98 -3.87
N GLY A 170 5.58 -19.56 -3.54
CA GLY A 170 4.30 -18.86 -3.60
C GLY A 170 4.20 -17.76 -2.56
N PHE A 171 4.72 -17.99 -1.35
CA PHE A 171 4.77 -16.97 -0.31
C PHE A 171 5.74 -15.83 -0.65
N GLU A 172 6.92 -16.15 -1.17
CA GLU A 172 7.85 -15.15 -1.72
C GLU A 172 7.21 -14.29 -2.80
N ASN A 173 6.39 -14.89 -3.68
CA ASN A 173 5.67 -14.13 -4.70
C ASN A 173 4.66 -13.15 -4.09
N ILE A 174 3.91 -13.54 -3.04
CA ILE A 174 3.03 -12.60 -2.32
C ILE A 174 3.82 -11.39 -1.81
N ILE A 175 5.00 -11.61 -1.23
CA ILE A 175 5.86 -10.53 -0.71
C ILE A 175 6.29 -9.58 -1.85
N LEU A 176 6.67 -10.12 -2.99
CA LEU A 176 7.10 -9.32 -4.14
C LEU A 176 5.94 -8.46 -4.69
N GLU A 177 4.76 -9.06 -4.89
CA GLU A 177 3.59 -8.35 -5.39
C GLU A 177 3.04 -7.35 -4.34
N ALA A 178 3.20 -7.64 -3.04
CA ALA A 178 2.88 -6.67 -2.00
C ALA A 178 3.77 -5.42 -2.07
N ALA A 179 5.07 -5.60 -2.32
CA ALA A 179 5.99 -4.46 -2.47
C ALA A 179 5.69 -3.66 -3.75
N ASP A 180 5.35 -4.32 -4.86
CA ASP A 180 4.96 -3.66 -6.10
C ASP A 180 3.62 -2.89 -5.92
N LEU A 181 2.62 -3.48 -5.29
CA LEU A 181 1.34 -2.81 -4.95
C LEU A 181 1.56 -1.60 -4.03
N PHE A 182 2.44 -1.72 -3.01
CA PHE A 182 2.79 -0.59 -2.15
C PHE A 182 3.40 0.57 -2.94
N SER A 183 4.30 0.26 -3.90
CA SER A 183 4.90 1.28 -4.77
C SER A 183 3.86 2.03 -5.60
N CYS A 184 2.82 1.33 -6.06
CA CYS A 184 1.72 1.92 -6.82
C CYS A 184 0.78 2.77 -5.95
N TYR A 185 0.56 2.42 -4.67
CA TYR A 185 -0.10 3.33 -3.73
C TYR A 185 0.65 4.66 -3.61
N MET A 186 1.98 4.60 -3.35
CA MET A 186 2.80 5.81 -3.19
C MET A 186 2.81 6.65 -4.47
N THR A 187 2.89 6.00 -5.62
CA THR A 187 2.89 6.68 -6.92
C THR A 187 1.55 7.36 -7.23
N LEU A 188 0.43 6.73 -6.88
CA LEU A 188 -0.88 7.33 -7.08
C LEU A 188 -1.13 8.50 -6.11
N TYR A 189 -0.67 8.40 -4.84
CA TYR A 189 -0.69 9.53 -3.91
C TYR A 189 0.07 10.73 -4.49
N GLU A 190 1.29 10.53 -4.99
CA GLU A 190 2.07 11.59 -5.63
C GLU A 190 1.37 12.21 -6.84
N SER A 191 0.84 11.37 -7.75
CA SER A 191 0.12 11.85 -8.93
C SER A 191 -1.16 12.65 -8.59
N ALA A 192 -1.79 12.33 -7.45
CA ALA A 192 -2.94 13.05 -6.91
C ALA A 192 -2.55 14.28 -6.07
N GLY A 193 -1.26 14.51 -5.82
CA GLY A 193 -0.77 15.58 -4.93
C GLY A 193 -1.22 15.39 -3.48
N ILE A 194 -1.17 14.15 -2.98
CA ILE A 194 -1.56 13.76 -1.63
C ILE A 194 -0.31 13.31 -0.87
N ASN A 195 -0.04 13.89 0.28
CA ASN A 195 0.98 13.40 1.22
C ASN A 195 0.35 12.29 2.09
N ALA A 196 0.77 11.04 1.88
CA ALA A 196 0.21 9.89 2.56
C ALA A 196 0.40 9.94 4.08
N ALA A 197 1.58 10.35 4.57
CA ALA A 197 1.89 10.41 6.00
C ALA A 197 1.04 11.48 6.71
N GLU A 198 0.89 12.66 6.10
CA GLU A 198 0.06 13.72 6.63
C GLU A 198 -1.42 13.33 6.68
N GLU A 199 -1.94 12.72 5.62
CA GLU A 199 -3.35 12.34 5.57
C GLU A 199 -3.66 11.13 6.47
N LEU A 200 -2.72 10.21 6.67
CA LEU A 200 -2.85 9.16 7.69
C LEU A 200 -2.92 9.77 9.10
N TYR A 201 -2.04 10.72 9.42
CA TYR A 201 -2.08 11.43 10.69
C TYR A 201 -3.42 12.16 10.90
N ASN A 202 -3.90 12.89 9.89
CA ASN A 202 -5.15 13.65 9.98
C ASN A 202 -6.38 12.75 10.12
N THR A 203 -6.35 11.53 9.53
CA THR A 203 -7.51 10.63 9.49
C THR A 203 -7.57 9.68 10.69
N PHE A 204 -6.43 9.09 11.08
CA PHE A 204 -6.37 8.03 12.08
C PHE A 204 -5.81 8.49 13.42
N SER A 205 -4.76 9.33 13.42
CA SER A 205 -4.11 9.83 14.63
C SER A 205 -3.72 8.72 15.63
N ASP A 206 -4.61 8.37 16.56
CA ASP A 206 -4.41 7.42 17.65
C ASP A 206 -5.52 6.37 17.81
N ASN A 207 -6.52 6.38 16.90
CA ASN A 207 -7.72 5.57 17.05
C ASN A 207 -8.38 5.21 15.71
N CYS A 208 -9.46 4.41 15.78
CA CYS A 208 -10.31 4.10 14.63
C CYS A 208 -10.98 5.36 14.10
N HIS A 209 -10.88 5.58 12.79
CA HIS A 209 -11.48 6.74 12.11
C HIS A 209 -13.03 6.78 12.17
N VAL A 210 -13.70 5.63 12.48
CA VAL A 210 -15.15 5.53 12.59
C VAL A 210 -15.61 5.68 14.04
N CYS A 211 -15.28 4.72 14.92
CA CYS A 211 -15.76 4.71 16.31
C CYS A 211 -14.91 5.54 17.28
N LYS A 212 -13.77 6.07 16.84
CA LYS A 212 -12.83 6.87 17.66
C LYS A 212 -12.29 6.14 18.89
N LYS A 213 -12.19 4.81 18.84
CA LYS A 213 -11.66 3.97 19.91
C LYS A 213 -10.41 3.19 19.47
N SER A 214 -9.56 2.85 20.43
CA SER A 214 -8.40 1.99 20.27
C SER A 214 -8.30 1.02 21.47
N PRO A 215 -8.46 -0.31 21.24
CA PRO A 215 -8.78 -0.97 19.97
C PRO A 215 -10.16 -0.59 19.42
N CYS A 216 -10.36 -0.80 18.12
CA CYS A 216 -11.61 -0.51 17.41
C CYS A 216 -12.77 -1.37 17.95
N GLU A 217 -13.91 -0.72 18.25
CA GLU A 217 -15.14 -1.37 18.73
C GLU A 217 -16.28 -1.36 17.69
N CYS A 218 -15.99 -1.09 16.42
CA CYS A 218 -17.02 -1.17 15.37
C CYS A 218 -17.59 -2.57 15.27
N SER A 219 -18.91 -2.65 15.09
CA SER A 219 -19.57 -3.91 14.72
C SER A 219 -19.24 -4.32 13.28
N PHE A 220 -19.54 -5.54 12.91
CA PHE A 220 -19.42 -5.99 11.52
C PHE A 220 -20.23 -5.11 10.57
N GLU A 221 -21.45 -4.72 10.96
CA GLU A 221 -22.34 -3.86 10.18
C GLU A 221 -21.75 -2.45 9.98
N ASP A 222 -21.11 -1.88 11.01
CA ASP A 222 -20.44 -0.57 10.92
C ASP A 222 -19.30 -0.62 9.89
N ILE A 223 -18.50 -1.69 9.94
CA ILE A 223 -17.36 -1.86 9.03
C ILE A 223 -17.85 -2.05 7.58
N MET A 224 -18.83 -2.93 7.38
CA MET A 224 -19.36 -3.22 6.05
C MET A 224 -20.21 -2.07 5.50
N GLY A 225 -20.87 -1.33 6.37
CA GLY A 225 -21.69 -0.17 6.04
C GLY A 225 -20.89 1.10 5.72
N PHE A 226 -19.59 1.14 6.02
CA PHE A 226 -18.78 2.32 5.76
C PHE A 226 -18.79 2.70 4.28
N LYS A 227 -19.21 3.94 4.02
CA LYS A 227 -19.25 4.55 2.68
C LYS A 227 -18.38 5.80 2.69
N SER A 228 -17.39 5.81 1.83
CA SER A 228 -16.54 6.97 1.53
C SER A 228 -17.14 7.84 0.45
#